data_421e9f8933ea9c8ef17fb20ade6126ee
#
_entry.id   421e9f8933ea9c8ef17fb20ade6126ee
#
_cell.length_a   1.000
_cell.length_b   1.000
_cell.length_c   1.000
_cell.angle_alpha   90.00
_cell.angle_beta   90.00
_cell.angle_gamma   90.00
#
_symmetry.space_group_name_H-M   'P 1'
#
loop_
_entity.id
_entity.type
_entity.pdbx_description
1 polymer ?
#
loop_
_entity_poly.entity_id
_entity_poly.type
_entity_poly.pdbx_seq_one_letter_code
_entity_poly.pdbx_strand_id
1 'polypeptide(L)'
;MRYRFNGRSFLLLGTALVLTFGWRAEAQTQEQVQAPMSLEQCRDLALEHNKQIQMAQADAVASDYLVQSAKTKYLPRVDFAGAWINPGDRAIRPFAIDFNIPGVTPPGLSIPLDLISVAPREIYTGGFTLRQPIFMGGKIVEANKMARYTSDLAHEKVKMKEADVLATVDEAYWRVLSVQEKVRLAQTYKSLLDHLVQDLENVYAEGMTTRNEVLKVQVKQNEAELTLVKAQNGLQLSKMLLGQIIGLEAEQIELDSEIISEEQLSSLLLALENSNAERAEIVMLRSKLALTESARKMVKSQFLPNVFLTAGYNWVEPNIYKGSQNNLGGDWMVGIGVQVPILTWGDRIHQVHIADQEVAKAELELQDAQEMITLQVQQNRFKHAEALKKMELTKLSKEQAEENLRITKNNLLEGMNSVRDILEAQTMWEKAASEDIDARVEAAVTLSELEKTTGALYQYATEHTKAREEK
;
A
#
# COMPACT_ATOMS: atom_id res chain seq x y z
N MET A 1 -6.11 -55.18 35.83
CA MET A 1 -4.77 -55.66 35.49
C MET A 1 -3.90 -54.40 35.22
N ARG A 2 -2.96 -54.15 36.17
CA ARG A 2 -2.08 -52.99 36.19
C ARG A 2 -0.89 -53.29 35.27
N TYR A 3 -0.52 -52.41 34.36
CA TYR A 3 0.82 -52.39 33.79
C TYR A 3 1.49 -51.05 34.12
N ARG A 4 2.49 -51.15 34.98
CA ARG A 4 3.51 -50.13 35.28
C ARG A 4 4.55 -50.18 34.18
N PHE A 5 4.93 -49.05 33.61
CA PHE A 5 6.23 -48.93 32.92
C PHE A 5 7.18 -48.06 33.75
N ASN A 6 8.29 -48.70 34.08
CA ASN A 6 9.38 -48.16 34.87
C ASN A 6 10.35 -47.37 33.98
N GLY A 7 10.77 -46.23 34.44
CA GLY A 7 11.88 -45.50 33.82
C GLY A 7 13.24 -46.05 34.22
N ARG A 8 14.24 -45.81 33.41
CA ARG A 8 15.69 -45.71 33.74
C ARG A 8 16.37 -44.87 32.66
N SER A 9 16.70 -43.64 32.97
CA SER A 9 18.06 -43.13 33.13
C SER A 9 19.07 -43.46 32.03
N PHE A 10 19.42 -42.46 31.19
CA PHE A 10 20.76 -42.35 30.61
C PHE A 10 21.30 -40.96 30.89
N LEU A 11 22.17 -40.89 31.90
CA LEU A 11 23.09 -39.78 32.14
C LEU A 11 24.28 -39.99 31.22
N LEU A 12 24.54 -39.03 30.33
CA LEU A 12 25.84 -38.86 29.69
C LEU A 12 26.38 -37.47 30.02
N LEU A 13 27.42 -37.51 30.84
CA LEU A 13 28.32 -36.40 31.11
C LEU A 13 29.01 -35.98 29.81
N GLY A 14 28.81 -34.74 29.43
CA GLY A 14 29.62 -34.05 28.43
C GLY A 14 30.21 -32.80 29.09
N THR A 15 31.45 -32.91 29.56
CA THR A 15 32.27 -31.80 30.06
C THR A 15 32.54 -30.80 28.91
N ALA A 16 31.84 -29.68 28.88
CA ALA A 16 32.15 -28.57 28.00
C ALA A 16 33.20 -27.67 28.64
N LEU A 17 34.36 -27.68 28.03
CA LEU A 17 35.50 -26.79 28.29
C LEU A 17 35.07 -25.37 27.87
N VAL A 18 34.87 -24.48 28.83
CA VAL A 18 34.60 -23.05 28.60
C VAL A 18 35.93 -22.37 28.30
N LEU A 19 36.26 -22.23 27.01
CA LEU A 19 37.27 -21.32 26.55
C LEU A 19 36.66 -19.91 26.47
N THR A 20 36.90 -19.12 27.48
CA THR A 20 36.64 -17.68 27.48
C THR A 20 37.63 -16.99 26.54
N PHE A 21 37.25 -16.86 25.28
CA PHE A 21 37.84 -15.86 24.41
C PHE A 21 37.16 -14.53 24.68
N GLY A 22 37.85 -13.69 25.47
CA GLY A 22 37.51 -12.30 25.64
C GLY A 22 37.70 -11.54 24.32
N TRP A 23 36.63 -11.45 23.51
CA TRP A 23 36.57 -10.45 22.46
C TRP A 23 36.21 -9.11 23.08
N ARG A 24 37.26 -8.35 23.28
CA ARG A 24 37.19 -6.91 23.50
C ARG A 24 36.76 -6.33 22.17
N ALA A 25 35.44 -6.18 21.96
CA ALA A 25 34.90 -5.35 20.91
C ALA A 25 35.26 -3.90 21.28
N GLU A 26 36.37 -3.41 20.77
CA GLU A 26 36.55 -1.97 20.58
C GLU A 26 35.47 -1.52 19.62
N ALA A 27 34.43 -0.94 20.15
CA ALA A 27 33.50 -0.13 19.39
C ALA A 27 34.30 1.06 18.86
N GLN A 28 34.95 0.90 17.72
CA GLN A 28 35.30 2.02 16.88
C GLN A 28 33.99 2.60 16.38
N THR A 29 33.51 3.61 17.10
CA THR A 29 32.56 4.58 16.53
C THR A 29 33.35 5.32 15.44
N GLN A 30 33.43 4.72 14.26
CA GLN A 30 33.72 5.47 13.07
C GLN A 30 32.51 6.39 12.90
N GLU A 31 32.68 7.66 13.20
CA GLU A 31 31.96 8.73 12.55
C GLU A 31 32.27 8.57 11.05
N GLN A 32 31.51 7.71 10.39
CA GLN A 32 31.39 7.75 8.95
C GLN A 32 30.71 9.09 8.67
N VAL A 33 31.48 10.07 8.28
CA VAL A 33 30.98 11.22 7.54
C VAL A 33 30.32 10.60 6.30
N GLN A 34 29.02 10.33 6.40
CA GLN A 34 28.25 9.85 5.27
C GLN A 34 28.29 10.96 4.22
N ALA A 35 28.70 10.61 3.01
CA ALA A 35 28.62 11.54 1.90
C ALA A 35 27.15 12.02 1.76
N PRO A 36 26.92 13.30 1.46
CA PRO A 36 25.58 13.83 1.33
C PRO A 36 24.78 13.00 0.32
N MET A 37 23.56 12.63 0.68
CA MET A 37 22.71 11.75 -0.12
C MET A 37 22.07 12.50 -1.27
N SER A 38 22.13 11.87 -2.47
CA SER A 38 21.40 12.33 -3.65
C SER A 38 19.92 11.91 -3.63
N LEU A 39 19.10 12.53 -4.49
CA LEU A 39 17.71 12.15 -4.70
C LEU A 39 17.56 10.67 -5.11
N GLU A 40 18.43 10.18 -6.01
CA GLU A 40 18.42 8.79 -6.46
C GLU A 40 18.66 7.81 -5.32
N GLN A 41 19.63 8.10 -4.46
CA GLN A 41 19.88 7.27 -3.27
C GLN A 41 18.69 7.25 -2.31
N CYS A 42 18.00 8.39 -2.12
CA CYS A 42 16.77 8.44 -1.32
C CYS A 42 15.63 7.62 -1.97
N ARG A 43 15.49 7.68 -3.29
CA ARG A 43 14.53 6.86 -4.05
C ARG A 43 14.81 5.37 -3.87
N ASP A 44 16.07 4.95 -3.97
CA ASP A 44 16.49 3.56 -3.81
C ASP A 44 16.20 3.02 -2.40
N LEU A 45 16.55 3.79 -1.38
CA LEU A 45 16.28 3.44 0.01
C LEU A 45 14.77 3.32 0.29
N ALA A 46 13.97 4.21 -0.31
CA ALA A 46 12.52 4.13 -0.16
C ALA A 46 11.93 2.89 -0.82
N LEU A 47 12.38 2.52 -2.02
CA LEU A 47 11.96 1.28 -2.68
C LEU A 47 12.30 0.03 -1.85
N GLU A 48 13.34 0.08 -1.01
CA GLU A 48 13.77 -1.03 -0.18
C GLU A 48 13.05 -1.07 1.18
N HIS A 49 12.94 0.07 1.85
CA HIS A 49 12.55 0.11 3.24
C HIS A 49 11.12 0.62 3.49
N ASN A 50 10.45 1.18 2.47
CA ASN A 50 9.14 1.76 2.65
C ASN A 50 8.07 0.71 2.98
N LYS A 51 7.42 0.88 4.13
CA LYS A 51 6.41 -0.05 4.64
C LYS A 51 5.16 -0.14 3.76
N GLN A 52 4.81 0.92 3.03
CA GLN A 52 3.64 0.90 2.15
C GLN A 52 3.90 0.03 0.91
N ILE A 53 5.14 0.03 0.38
CA ILE A 53 5.54 -0.86 -0.70
C ILE A 53 5.55 -2.31 -0.19
N GLN A 54 6.14 -2.58 0.98
CA GLN A 54 6.15 -3.92 1.58
C GLN A 54 4.73 -4.47 1.83
N MET A 55 3.79 -3.62 2.27
CA MET A 55 2.38 -4.01 2.39
C MET A 55 1.76 -4.37 1.04
N ALA A 56 2.01 -3.58 0.00
CA ALA A 56 1.50 -3.87 -1.35
C ALA A 56 2.11 -5.16 -1.92
N GLN A 57 3.40 -5.42 -1.69
CA GLN A 57 4.07 -6.67 -2.07
C GLN A 57 3.48 -7.88 -1.33
N ALA A 58 3.18 -7.74 -0.03
CA ALA A 58 2.50 -8.79 0.73
C ALA A 58 1.10 -9.09 0.17
N ASP A 59 0.34 -8.07 -0.24
CA ASP A 59 -0.95 -8.23 -0.92
C ASP A 59 -0.79 -8.98 -2.26
N ALA A 60 0.25 -8.68 -3.03
CA ALA A 60 0.54 -9.36 -4.29
C ALA A 60 0.87 -10.84 -4.06
N VAL A 61 1.74 -11.17 -3.10
CA VAL A 61 2.04 -12.54 -2.72
C VAL A 61 0.78 -13.29 -2.22
N ALA A 62 -0.07 -12.63 -1.44
CA ALA A 62 -1.34 -13.21 -1.00
C ALA A 62 -2.26 -13.54 -2.20
N SER A 63 -2.27 -12.69 -3.23
CA SER A 63 -3.03 -12.91 -4.45
C SER A 63 -2.49 -14.09 -5.29
N ASP A 64 -1.18 -14.35 -5.28
CA ASP A 64 -0.57 -15.53 -5.91
C ASP A 64 -1.00 -16.82 -5.22
N TYR A 65 -1.08 -16.82 -3.89
CA TYR A 65 -1.67 -17.94 -3.15
C TYR A 65 -3.17 -18.12 -3.46
N LEU A 66 -3.91 -17.03 -3.74
CA LEU A 66 -5.29 -17.13 -4.21
C LEU A 66 -5.37 -17.88 -5.56
N VAL A 67 -4.44 -17.61 -6.50
CA VAL A 67 -4.34 -18.36 -7.76
C VAL A 67 -4.07 -19.85 -7.50
N GLN A 68 -3.16 -20.16 -6.61
CA GLN A 68 -2.87 -21.56 -6.24
C GLN A 68 -4.11 -22.21 -5.61
N SER A 69 -4.78 -21.53 -4.68
CA SER A 69 -6.03 -21.99 -4.07
C SER A 69 -7.13 -22.22 -5.11
N ALA A 70 -7.25 -21.34 -6.11
CA ALA A 70 -8.23 -21.54 -7.19
C ALA A 70 -7.94 -22.79 -8.03
N LYS A 71 -6.68 -23.11 -8.26
CA LYS A 71 -6.27 -24.36 -8.96
C LYS A 71 -6.67 -25.61 -8.18
N THR A 72 -6.64 -25.60 -6.85
CA THR A 72 -7.05 -26.78 -6.06
C THR A 72 -8.52 -27.14 -6.22
N LYS A 73 -9.35 -26.23 -6.71
CA LYS A 73 -10.78 -26.51 -7.00
C LYS A 73 -11.00 -27.54 -8.13
N TYR A 74 -9.97 -27.84 -8.92
CA TYR A 74 -9.99 -28.92 -9.88
C TYR A 74 -9.76 -30.29 -9.25
N LEU A 75 -9.20 -30.34 -8.04
CA LEU A 75 -8.80 -31.58 -7.37
C LEU A 75 -9.95 -32.13 -6.52
N PRO A 76 -9.92 -33.45 -6.21
CA PRO A 76 -10.88 -34.04 -5.30
C PRO A 76 -10.70 -33.46 -3.88
N ARG A 77 -11.81 -33.18 -3.24
CA ARG A 77 -11.85 -32.81 -1.84
C ARG A 77 -12.27 -34.00 -0.99
N VAL A 78 -11.54 -34.24 0.08
CA VAL A 78 -11.86 -35.27 1.08
C VAL A 78 -12.21 -34.57 2.36
N ASP A 79 -13.43 -34.82 2.83
CA ASP A 79 -13.91 -34.29 4.10
C ASP A 79 -14.17 -35.45 5.07
N PHE A 80 -13.87 -35.25 6.35
CA PHE A 80 -14.31 -36.10 7.44
C PHE A 80 -15.41 -35.37 8.22
N ALA A 81 -16.50 -36.06 8.49
CA ALA A 81 -17.57 -35.58 9.37
C ALA A 81 -17.90 -36.67 10.39
N GLY A 82 -18.10 -36.27 11.63
CA GLY A 82 -18.53 -37.18 12.70
C GLY A 82 -19.51 -36.46 13.62
N ALA A 83 -20.48 -37.19 14.14
CA ALA A 83 -21.42 -36.67 15.10
C ALA A 83 -21.73 -37.72 16.18
N TRP A 84 -21.93 -37.27 17.39
CA TRP A 84 -22.55 -37.97 18.48
C TRP A 84 -23.91 -37.33 18.75
N ILE A 85 -24.94 -38.16 18.75
CA ILE A 85 -26.31 -37.71 18.93
C ILE A 85 -26.93 -38.48 20.10
N ASN A 86 -27.40 -37.77 21.11
CA ASN A 86 -28.21 -38.33 22.17
C ASN A 86 -29.65 -37.84 21.99
N PRO A 87 -30.56 -38.68 21.49
CA PRO A 87 -31.95 -38.27 21.26
C PRO A 87 -32.77 -38.03 22.54
N GLY A 88 -32.17 -38.28 23.71
CA GLY A 88 -32.87 -38.22 24.99
C GLY A 88 -33.92 -39.34 25.18
N ASP A 89 -34.68 -39.29 26.28
CA ASP A 89 -35.68 -40.32 26.63
C ASP A 89 -37.00 -40.22 25.80
N ARG A 90 -36.94 -39.69 24.60
CA ARG A 90 -38.14 -39.68 23.74
C ARG A 90 -38.36 -41.07 23.15
N ALA A 91 -39.33 -41.76 23.65
CA ALA A 91 -39.85 -42.97 23.00
C ALA A 91 -40.29 -42.61 21.58
N ILE A 92 -39.49 -42.99 20.59
CA ILE A 92 -39.92 -42.93 19.19
C ILE A 92 -41.01 -43.98 19.05
N ARG A 93 -42.26 -43.52 19.00
CA ARG A 93 -43.38 -44.44 18.68
C ARG A 93 -43.15 -44.94 17.25
N PRO A 94 -43.31 -46.25 17.02
CA PRO A 94 -43.20 -46.79 15.66
C PRO A 94 -44.16 -46.03 14.75
N PHE A 95 -43.63 -45.38 13.73
CA PHE A 95 -44.42 -44.68 12.72
C PHE A 95 -44.77 -45.68 11.63
N ALA A 96 -45.97 -46.18 11.65
CA ALA A 96 -46.47 -47.00 10.57
C ALA A 96 -46.90 -46.13 9.40
N ILE A 97 -46.16 -46.23 8.29
CA ILE A 97 -46.56 -45.60 7.04
C ILE A 97 -47.50 -46.62 6.34
N ASP A 98 -48.78 -46.37 6.37
CA ASP A 98 -49.73 -47.10 5.53
C ASP A 98 -49.56 -46.65 4.08
N PHE A 99 -48.82 -47.45 3.30
CA PHE A 99 -48.78 -47.29 1.87
C PHE A 99 -50.04 -47.86 1.23
N ASN A 100 -51.04 -47.03 1.14
CA ASN A 100 -52.22 -47.35 0.33
C ASN A 100 -52.11 -46.63 -1.01
N ILE A 101 -51.61 -47.33 -2.03
CA ILE A 101 -51.59 -46.80 -3.40
C ILE A 101 -52.89 -47.21 -4.05
N PRO A 102 -53.85 -46.27 -4.34
CA PRO A 102 -55.14 -46.63 -4.97
C PRO A 102 -54.92 -47.34 -6.31
N GLY A 103 -55.49 -48.52 -6.44
CA GLY A 103 -55.40 -49.36 -7.66
C GLY A 103 -54.25 -50.34 -7.73
N VAL A 104 -53.33 -50.34 -6.76
CA VAL A 104 -52.13 -51.25 -6.76
C VAL A 104 -52.09 -52.13 -5.48
N THR A 105 -52.57 -51.64 -4.35
CA THR A 105 -52.60 -52.41 -3.12
C THR A 105 -53.94 -53.17 -2.98
N PRO A 106 -53.94 -54.51 -2.81
CA PRO A 106 -55.17 -55.28 -2.51
C PRO A 106 -55.81 -54.78 -1.21
N PRO A 107 -57.12 -54.76 -1.12
CA PRO A 107 -57.84 -54.36 0.11
C PRO A 107 -57.43 -55.27 1.26
N GLY A 108 -56.88 -54.66 2.35
CA GLY A 108 -56.50 -55.38 3.57
C GLY A 108 -55.01 -55.76 3.68
N LEU A 109 -54.14 -55.37 2.75
CA LEU A 109 -52.70 -55.57 2.85
C LEU A 109 -52.07 -54.31 3.45
N SER A 110 -51.94 -54.24 4.75
CA SER A 110 -51.07 -53.31 5.41
C SER A 110 -49.71 -54.00 5.53
N ILE A 111 -48.69 -53.44 4.90
CA ILE A 111 -47.30 -53.83 5.14
C ILE A 111 -46.81 -53.06 6.34
N PRO A 112 -46.72 -53.64 7.54
CA PRO A 112 -46.10 -52.98 8.67
C PRO A 112 -44.62 -52.82 8.37
N LEU A 113 -44.20 -51.65 7.91
CA LEU A 113 -42.77 -51.33 7.97
C LEU A 113 -42.43 -50.98 9.42
N ASP A 114 -42.08 -52.01 10.20
CA ASP A 114 -41.46 -51.89 11.49
C ASP A 114 -40.05 -51.31 11.30
N LEU A 115 -39.97 -50.09 10.89
CA LEU A 115 -38.73 -49.45 10.49
C LEU A 115 -37.88 -49.01 11.68
N ILE A 116 -38.26 -49.12 12.93
CA ILE A 116 -37.32 -48.92 14.07
C ILE A 116 -38.02 -49.31 15.39
N SER A 117 -37.79 -50.53 15.85
CA SER A 117 -38.27 -50.93 17.16
C SER A 117 -37.30 -50.65 18.31
N VAL A 118 -36.16 -50.10 18.05
CA VAL A 118 -35.14 -49.74 19.07
C VAL A 118 -34.69 -48.31 18.86
N ALA A 119 -35.17 -47.43 19.75
CA ALA A 119 -34.59 -46.09 19.85
C ALA A 119 -33.19 -46.22 20.48
N PRO A 120 -32.10 -46.01 19.76
CA PRO A 120 -30.79 -46.05 20.36
C PRO A 120 -30.65 -44.89 21.34
N ARG A 121 -30.09 -45.16 22.52
CA ARG A 121 -29.83 -44.09 23.53
C ARG A 121 -28.75 -43.13 23.05
N GLU A 122 -27.85 -43.60 22.25
CA GLU A 122 -26.73 -42.83 21.67
C GLU A 122 -26.48 -43.31 20.24
N ILE A 123 -26.23 -42.35 19.37
CA ILE A 123 -25.90 -42.59 17.96
C ILE A 123 -24.52 -41.99 17.71
N TYR A 124 -23.59 -42.78 17.30
CA TYR A 124 -22.28 -42.36 16.80
C TYR A 124 -22.28 -42.52 15.30
N THR A 125 -22.00 -41.46 14.58
CA THR A 125 -21.88 -41.51 13.14
C THR A 125 -20.61 -40.78 12.70
N GLY A 126 -19.99 -41.28 11.64
CA GLY A 126 -18.83 -40.63 11.05
C GLY A 126 -18.57 -41.19 9.66
N GLY A 127 -17.77 -40.44 8.92
CA GLY A 127 -17.41 -40.89 7.58
C GLY A 127 -16.47 -39.93 6.86
N PHE A 128 -15.84 -40.53 5.83
CA PHE A 128 -15.06 -39.78 4.86
C PHE A 128 -15.85 -39.63 3.58
N THR A 129 -15.89 -38.42 3.04
CA THR A 129 -16.53 -38.13 1.76
C THR A 129 -15.53 -37.50 0.82
N LEU A 130 -15.30 -38.13 -0.33
CA LEU A 130 -14.53 -37.59 -1.43
C LEU A 130 -15.51 -37.00 -2.45
N ARG A 131 -15.28 -35.77 -2.85
CA ARG A 131 -16.06 -35.10 -3.92
C ARG A 131 -15.13 -34.56 -4.98
N GLN A 132 -15.27 -35.03 -6.21
CA GLN A 132 -14.51 -34.60 -7.38
C GLN A 132 -15.43 -33.91 -8.39
N PRO A 133 -15.27 -32.60 -8.65
CA PRO A 133 -15.99 -31.97 -9.76
C PRO A 133 -15.47 -32.51 -11.10
N ILE A 134 -16.38 -32.99 -11.96
CA ILE A 134 -16.07 -33.45 -13.32
C ILE A 134 -16.39 -32.34 -14.31
N PHE A 135 -17.57 -31.74 -14.20
CA PHE A 135 -18.02 -30.61 -15.02
C PHE A 135 -18.87 -29.68 -14.19
N MET A 136 -18.51 -28.40 -14.19
CA MET A 136 -19.17 -27.36 -13.38
C MET A 136 -19.65 -26.19 -14.26
N GLY A 137 -20.01 -26.49 -15.52
CA GLY A 137 -20.47 -25.44 -16.45
C GLY A 137 -19.43 -24.36 -16.74
N GLY A 138 -18.13 -24.62 -16.53
CA GLY A 138 -17.07 -23.63 -16.70
C GLY A 138 -16.76 -22.77 -15.45
N LYS A 139 -17.51 -22.90 -14.34
CA LYS A 139 -17.29 -22.11 -13.10
C LYS A 139 -15.86 -22.18 -12.60
N ILE A 140 -15.25 -23.39 -12.56
CA ILE A 140 -13.89 -23.55 -12.04
C ILE A 140 -12.88 -22.88 -12.98
N VAL A 141 -13.10 -22.95 -14.29
CA VAL A 141 -12.25 -22.32 -15.30
C VAL A 141 -12.28 -20.80 -15.14
N GLU A 142 -13.48 -20.21 -15.10
CA GLU A 142 -13.61 -18.75 -14.96
C GLU A 142 -13.15 -18.28 -13.56
N ALA A 143 -13.39 -19.04 -12.48
CA ALA A 143 -12.86 -18.74 -11.16
C ALA A 143 -11.31 -18.71 -11.13
N ASN A 144 -10.64 -19.61 -11.87
CA ASN A 144 -9.18 -19.60 -12.01
C ASN A 144 -8.68 -18.41 -12.83
N LYS A 145 -9.40 -18.00 -13.89
CA LYS A 145 -9.07 -16.78 -14.64
C LYS A 145 -9.25 -15.54 -13.76
N MET A 146 -10.36 -15.44 -13.02
CA MET A 146 -10.60 -14.35 -12.10
C MET A 146 -9.49 -14.24 -11.04
N ALA A 147 -9.04 -15.40 -10.48
CA ALA A 147 -7.93 -15.40 -9.54
C ALA A 147 -6.63 -14.86 -10.18
N ARG A 148 -6.34 -15.20 -11.45
CA ARG A 148 -5.18 -14.67 -12.17
C ARG A 148 -5.29 -13.16 -12.39
N TYR A 149 -6.44 -12.67 -12.89
CA TYR A 149 -6.64 -11.23 -13.06
C TYR A 149 -6.58 -10.46 -11.75
N THR A 150 -7.00 -11.08 -10.63
CA THR A 150 -6.83 -10.49 -9.30
C THR A 150 -5.36 -10.42 -8.90
N SER A 151 -4.56 -11.42 -9.25
CA SER A 151 -3.11 -11.41 -9.04
C SER A 151 -2.44 -10.34 -9.92
N ASP A 152 -2.79 -10.27 -11.21
CA ASP A 152 -2.29 -9.22 -12.11
C ASP A 152 -2.59 -7.81 -11.58
N LEU A 153 -3.83 -7.59 -11.09
CA LEU A 153 -4.24 -6.34 -10.44
C LEU A 153 -3.38 -6.01 -9.22
N ALA A 154 -3.06 -7.00 -8.38
CA ALA A 154 -2.26 -6.80 -7.17
C ALA A 154 -0.80 -6.45 -7.52
N HIS A 155 -0.21 -7.11 -8.53
CA HIS A 155 1.14 -6.79 -9.00
C HIS A 155 1.22 -5.38 -9.62
N GLU A 156 0.24 -4.98 -10.44
CA GLU A 156 0.21 -3.61 -10.97
C GLU A 156 -0.01 -2.57 -9.86
N LYS A 157 -0.76 -2.90 -8.81
CA LYS A 157 -0.92 -2.05 -7.63
C LYS A 157 0.40 -1.83 -6.89
N VAL A 158 1.31 -2.82 -6.88
CA VAL A 158 2.67 -2.64 -6.33
C VAL A 158 3.39 -1.55 -7.11
N LYS A 159 3.45 -1.64 -8.44
CA LYS A 159 4.10 -0.64 -9.30
C LYS A 159 3.50 0.76 -9.11
N MET A 160 2.17 0.85 -9.02
CA MET A 160 1.50 2.11 -8.73
C MET A 160 1.95 2.67 -7.37
N LYS A 161 2.06 1.81 -6.35
CA LYS A 161 2.50 2.22 -5.01
C LYS A 161 3.96 2.64 -4.97
N GLU A 162 4.82 1.96 -5.73
CA GLU A 162 6.23 2.35 -5.89
C GLU A 162 6.33 3.75 -6.49
N ALA A 163 5.62 4.05 -7.58
CA ALA A 163 5.60 5.38 -8.18
C ALA A 163 5.02 6.46 -7.24
N ASP A 164 3.99 6.14 -6.46
CA ASP A 164 3.43 7.04 -5.44
C ASP A 164 4.46 7.37 -4.36
N VAL A 165 5.17 6.35 -3.88
CA VAL A 165 6.22 6.52 -2.86
C VAL A 165 7.37 7.33 -3.41
N LEU A 166 7.83 7.06 -4.64
CA LEU A 166 8.89 7.84 -5.29
C LEU A 166 8.53 9.32 -5.41
N ALA A 167 7.31 9.65 -5.85
CA ALA A 167 6.86 11.03 -5.89
C ALA A 167 6.81 11.68 -4.48
N THR A 168 6.45 10.92 -3.46
CA THR A 168 6.44 11.40 -2.07
C THR A 168 7.87 11.61 -1.53
N VAL A 169 8.82 10.75 -1.93
CA VAL A 169 10.25 10.93 -1.62
C VAL A 169 10.77 12.22 -2.23
N ASP A 170 10.47 12.46 -3.51
CA ASP A 170 10.91 13.65 -4.23
C ASP A 170 10.38 14.92 -3.54
N GLU A 171 9.10 14.98 -3.23
CA GLU A 171 8.50 16.11 -2.51
C GLU A 171 9.17 16.31 -1.14
N ALA A 172 9.38 15.23 -0.38
CA ALA A 172 10.02 15.30 0.94
C ALA A 172 11.49 15.74 0.84
N TYR A 173 12.24 15.24 -0.16
CA TYR A 173 13.63 15.62 -0.43
C TYR A 173 13.75 17.12 -0.71
N TRP A 174 12.99 17.63 -1.68
CA TRP A 174 12.98 19.04 -2.04
C TRP A 174 12.50 19.94 -0.90
N ARG A 175 11.59 19.44 -0.08
CA ARG A 175 11.12 20.14 1.12
C ARG A 175 12.23 20.28 2.17
N VAL A 176 13.03 19.25 2.42
CA VAL A 176 14.20 19.35 3.33
C VAL A 176 15.17 20.39 2.82
N LEU A 177 15.51 20.38 1.53
CA LEU A 177 16.40 21.38 0.91
C LEU A 177 15.83 22.79 1.01
N SER A 178 14.53 22.97 0.75
CA SER A 178 13.85 24.27 0.93
C SER A 178 14.04 24.81 2.34
N VAL A 179 13.75 23.99 3.35
CA VAL A 179 13.84 24.41 4.76
C VAL A 179 15.30 24.64 5.16
N GLN A 180 16.23 23.87 4.63
CA GLN A 180 17.69 24.07 4.86
C GLN A 180 18.15 25.44 4.33
N GLU A 181 17.74 25.83 3.13
CA GLU A 181 18.03 27.16 2.57
C GLU A 181 17.34 28.28 3.37
N LYS A 182 16.10 28.05 3.84
CA LYS A 182 15.41 29.02 4.71
C LYS A 182 16.09 29.17 6.07
N VAL A 183 16.71 28.14 6.63
CA VAL A 183 17.56 28.25 7.83
C VAL A 183 18.76 29.15 7.53
N ARG A 184 19.47 28.95 6.40
CA ARG A 184 20.59 29.80 5.99
C ARG A 184 20.16 31.26 5.79
N LEU A 185 19.00 31.48 5.14
CA LEU A 185 18.42 32.81 4.96
C LEU A 185 18.11 33.47 6.30
N ALA A 186 17.45 32.76 7.22
CA ALA A 186 17.15 33.28 8.56
C ALA A 186 18.40 33.61 9.38
N GLN A 187 19.46 32.79 9.28
CA GLN A 187 20.76 33.08 9.90
C GLN A 187 21.37 34.37 9.34
N THR A 188 21.36 34.52 8.00
CA THR A 188 21.88 35.72 7.34
C THR A 188 21.08 36.95 7.75
N TYR A 189 19.74 36.86 7.76
CA TYR A 189 18.86 37.95 8.16
C TYR A 189 19.08 38.38 9.63
N LYS A 190 19.20 37.39 10.55
CA LYS A 190 19.55 37.66 11.95
C LYS A 190 20.90 38.38 12.07
N SER A 191 21.92 37.88 11.34
CA SER A 191 23.28 38.51 11.37
C SER A 191 23.23 39.97 10.86
N LEU A 192 22.45 40.27 9.82
CA LEU A 192 22.25 41.65 9.33
C LEU A 192 21.65 42.55 10.41
N LEU A 193 20.65 42.08 11.15
CA LEU A 193 20.04 42.81 12.25
C LEU A 193 20.94 42.95 13.48
N ASP A 194 21.74 41.92 13.81
CA ASP A 194 22.73 41.97 14.88
C ASP A 194 23.75 43.11 14.62
N HIS A 195 24.27 43.19 13.41
CA HIS A 195 25.18 44.28 13.00
C HIS A 195 24.49 45.66 13.04
N LEU A 196 23.24 45.73 12.55
CA LEU A 196 22.49 47.01 12.56
C LEU A 196 22.21 47.50 13.98
N VAL A 197 21.89 46.60 14.93
CA VAL A 197 21.74 46.96 16.35
C VAL A 197 23.05 47.55 16.90
N GLN A 198 24.18 46.87 16.65
CA GLN A 198 25.48 47.31 17.11
C GLN A 198 25.87 48.67 16.53
N ASP A 199 25.66 48.87 15.23
CA ASP A 199 25.93 50.15 14.56
C ASP A 199 25.08 51.28 15.16
N LEU A 200 23.80 51.05 15.41
CA LEU A 200 22.90 52.02 15.99
C LEU A 200 23.16 52.30 17.48
N GLU A 201 23.61 51.35 18.24
CA GLU A 201 24.06 51.53 19.65
C GLU A 201 25.27 52.44 19.70
N ASN A 202 26.24 52.31 18.79
CA ASN A 202 27.39 53.14 18.66
C ASN A 202 26.97 54.62 18.32
N VAL A 203 26.12 54.78 17.31
CA VAL A 203 25.59 56.08 16.87
C VAL A 203 24.74 56.75 17.98
N TYR A 204 24.02 55.96 18.79
CA TYR A 204 23.27 56.44 19.94
C TYR A 204 24.20 56.94 21.05
N ALA A 205 25.30 56.23 21.35
CA ALA A 205 26.28 56.63 22.33
C ALA A 205 26.95 57.95 21.98
N GLU A 206 27.07 58.25 20.68
CA GLU A 206 27.58 59.53 20.19
C GLU A 206 26.50 60.64 20.16
N GLY A 207 25.25 60.33 20.54
CA GLY A 207 24.13 61.28 20.58
C GLY A 207 23.52 61.60 19.23
N MET A 208 23.85 60.88 18.15
CA MET A 208 23.42 61.16 16.79
C MET A 208 22.12 60.44 16.40
N THR A 209 21.57 59.56 17.23
CA THR A 209 20.28 58.89 17.03
C THR A 209 19.49 58.81 18.32
N THR A 210 18.22 58.41 18.26
CA THR A 210 17.34 58.28 19.42
C THR A 210 17.31 56.82 19.96
N ARG A 211 17.07 56.68 21.26
CA ARG A 211 16.87 55.35 21.89
C ARG A 211 15.71 54.57 21.23
N ASN A 212 14.69 55.31 20.74
CA ASN A 212 13.55 54.71 20.04
C ASN A 212 13.97 53.95 18.78
N GLU A 213 14.92 54.47 18.00
CA GLU A 213 15.40 53.81 16.77
C GLU A 213 16.13 52.54 17.11
N VAL A 214 16.96 52.49 18.15
CA VAL A 214 17.64 51.28 18.64
C VAL A 214 16.61 50.22 19.05
N LEU A 215 15.60 50.61 19.85
CA LEU A 215 14.55 49.67 20.31
C LEU A 215 13.74 49.08 19.18
N LYS A 216 13.48 49.82 18.10
CA LYS A 216 12.78 49.28 16.90
C LYS A 216 13.57 48.16 16.26
N VAL A 217 14.87 48.32 16.11
CA VAL A 217 15.73 47.26 15.52
C VAL A 217 15.88 46.07 16.42
N GLN A 218 16.00 46.31 17.76
CA GLN A 218 16.03 45.22 18.74
C GLN A 218 14.77 44.33 18.73
N VAL A 219 13.59 44.96 18.53
CA VAL A 219 12.33 44.18 18.33
C VAL A 219 12.42 43.32 17.07
N LYS A 220 12.91 43.86 15.95
CA LYS A 220 13.12 43.07 14.72
C LYS A 220 14.16 41.97 14.86
N GLN A 221 15.22 42.22 15.58
CA GLN A 221 16.24 41.20 15.93
C GLN A 221 15.62 40.02 16.69
N ASN A 222 14.78 40.27 17.70
CA ASN A 222 14.06 39.23 18.43
C ASN A 222 13.09 38.45 17.53
N GLU A 223 12.40 39.12 16.60
CA GLU A 223 11.54 38.46 15.61
C GLU A 223 12.38 37.55 14.68
N ALA A 224 13.54 37.98 14.23
CA ALA A 224 14.43 37.20 13.39
C ALA A 224 15.00 35.98 14.13
N GLU A 225 15.36 36.11 15.41
CA GLU A 225 15.80 34.98 16.23
C GLU A 225 14.70 33.94 16.39
N LEU A 226 13.47 34.37 16.67
CA LEU A 226 12.32 33.46 16.73
C LEU A 226 12.09 32.74 15.39
N THR A 227 12.25 33.45 14.26
CA THR A 227 12.12 32.89 12.92
C THR A 227 13.21 31.83 12.66
N LEU A 228 14.45 32.09 13.07
CA LEU A 228 15.54 31.13 12.97
C LEU A 228 15.25 29.86 13.77
N VAL A 229 14.80 29.97 15.03
CA VAL A 229 14.43 28.82 15.86
C VAL A 229 13.32 28.00 15.20
N LYS A 230 12.29 28.66 14.66
CA LYS A 230 11.21 27.98 13.93
C LYS A 230 11.71 27.26 12.67
N ALA A 231 12.60 27.89 11.91
CA ALA A 231 13.19 27.27 10.72
C ALA A 231 14.05 26.06 11.07
N GLN A 232 14.86 26.11 12.14
CA GLN A 232 15.66 24.97 12.64
C GLN A 232 14.78 23.79 13.07
N ASN A 233 13.72 24.06 13.83
CA ASN A 233 12.76 23.03 14.22
C ASN A 233 12.04 22.45 12.98
N GLY A 234 11.71 23.29 12.00
CA GLY A 234 11.15 22.88 10.73
C GLY A 234 12.08 21.96 9.94
N LEU A 235 13.38 22.24 9.95
CA LEU A 235 14.38 21.40 9.30
C LEU A 235 14.44 20.01 9.96
N GLN A 236 14.49 19.96 11.28
CA GLN A 236 14.50 18.68 11.99
C GLN A 236 13.25 17.87 11.71
N LEU A 237 12.07 18.51 11.70
CA LEU A 237 10.81 17.84 11.39
C LEU A 237 10.77 17.33 9.93
N SER A 238 11.26 18.13 8.98
CA SER A 238 11.31 17.71 7.56
C SER A 238 12.26 16.53 7.34
N LYS A 239 13.41 16.49 8.03
CA LYS A 239 14.33 15.34 8.03
C LYS A 239 13.66 14.09 8.64
N MET A 240 12.92 14.23 9.74
CA MET A 240 12.17 13.11 10.34
C MET A 240 11.10 12.55 9.36
N LEU A 241 10.41 13.42 8.63
CA LEU A 241 9.42 12.98 7.63
C LEU A 241 10.08 12.22 6.48
N LEU A 242 11.18 12.75 5.93
CA LEU A 242 11.94 12.05 4.90
C LEU A 242 12.48 10.72 5.43
N GLY A 243 13.03 10.70 6.64
CA GLY A 243 13.56 9.50 7.29
C GLY A 243 12.50 8.40 7.46
N GLN A 244 11.28 8.78 7.82
CA GLN A 244 10.15 7.83 7.91
C GLN A 244 9.86 7.16 6.54
N ILE A 245 9.98 7.91 5.44
CA ILE A 245 9.71 7.40 4.10
C ILE A 245 10.81 6.46 3.62
N ILE A 246 12.10 6.83 3.84
CA ILE A 246 13.27 6.09 3.38
C ILE A 246 13.78 5.04 4.38
N GLY A 247 13.24 5.02 5.61
CA GLY A 247 13.61 4.05 6.64
C GLY A 247 14.90 4.39 7.43
N LEU A 248 15.29 5.67 7.48
CA LEU A 248 16.45 6.16 8.23
C LEU A 248 16.04 7.09 9.37
N GLU A 249 16.94 7.26 10.35
CA GLU A 249 16.78 8.26 11.42
C GLU A 249 17.17 9.66 10.91
N ALA A 250 16.56 10.71 11.48
CA ALA A 250 16.74 12.09 11.00
C ALA A 250 18.21 12.58 11.11
N GLU A 251 18.95 12.07 12.10
CA GLU A 251 20.36 12.37 12.37
C GLU A 251 21.30 11.82 11.28
N GLN A 252 20.87 10.79 10.55
CA GLN A 252 21.62 10.15 9.47
C GLN A 252 21.40 10.84 8.12
N ILE A 253 20.47 11.80 8.05
CA ILE A 253 20.09 12.46 6.80
C ILE A 253 20.93 13.73 6.62
N GLU A 254 21.91 13.63 5.73
CA GLU A 254 22.62 14.76 5.16
C GLU A 254 22.38 14.75 3.65
N LEU A 255 21.75 15.80 3.13
CA LEU A 255 21.44 15.92 1.72
C LEU A 255 22.47 16.78 1.02
N ASP A 256 22.68 16.46 -0.25
CA ASP A 256 23.47 17.33 -1.15
C ASP A 256 22.76 18.69 -1.29
N SER A 257 23.50 19.78 -1.04
CA SER A 257 22.91 21.09 -0.85
C SER A 257 22.62 21.86 -2.15
N GLU A 258 22.77 21.22 -3.30
CA GLU A 258 22.48 21.88 -4.56
C GLU A 258 21.00 21.67 -4.94
N ILE A 259 20.23 22.77 -4.89
CA ILE A 259 18.93 22.83 -5.55
C ILE A 259 19.16 22.78 -7.06
N ILE A 260 18.36 21.96 -7.76
CA ILE A 260 18.43 21.75 -9.22
C ILE A 260 18.59 23.08 -9.97
N SER A 261 19.55 23.10 -10.91
CA SER A 261 19.74 24.23 -11.83
C SER A 261 18.69 24.22 -12.93
N GLU A 262 18.44 25.39 -13.54
CA GLU A 262 17.51 25.52 -14.67
C GLU A 262 17.88 24.65 -15.87
N GLU A 263 19.19 24.40 -16.08
CA GLU A 263 19.70 23.54 -17.14
C GLU A 263 19.37 22.05 -16.89
N GLN A 264 19.46 21.60 -15.64
CA GLN A 264 19.07 20.23 -15.25
C GLN A 264 17.57 19.98 -15.41
N LEU A 265 16.74 20.95 -15.00
CA LEU A 265 15.28 20.91 -15.20
C LEU A 265 14.91 20.80 -16.69
N SER A 266 15.57 21.58 -17.55
CA SER A 266 15.33 21.56 -19.00
C SER A 266 15.72 20.22 -19.66
N SER A 267 16.83 19.62 -19.24
CA SER A 267 17.30 18.33 -19.77
C SER A 267 16.37 17.18 -19.39
N LEU A 268 15.84 17.19 -18.17
CA LEU A 268 14.87 16.20 -17.68
C LEU A 268 13.53 16.31 -18.42
N LEU A 269 13.06 17.52 -18.72
CA LEU A 269 11.84 17.75 -19.50
C LEU A 269 11.94 17.14 -20.91
N LEU A 270 13.07 17.31 -21.59
CA LEU A 270 13.31 16.72 -22.92
C LEU A 270 13.30 15.18 -22.88
N ALA A 271 13.79 14.59 -21.80
CA ALA A 271 13.74 13.15 -21.59
C ALA A 271 12.29 12.64 -21.39
N LEU A 272 11.45 13.40 -20.69
CA LEU A 272 10.06 13.05 -20.44
C LEU A 272 9.16 13.12 -21.68
N GLU A 273 9.42 14.01 -22.64
CA GLU A 273 8.65 14.08 -23.89
C GLU A 273 8.78 12.81 -24.74
N ASN A 274 9.84 12.05 -24.56
CA ASN A 274 10.10 10.78 -25.26
C ASN A 274 9.62 9.54 -24.48
N SER A 275 9.07 9.69 -23.28
CA SER A 275 8.59 8.57 -22.47
C SER A 275 7.16 8.17 -22.90
N ASN A 276 7.03 6.96 -23.45
CA ASN A 276 5.73 6.33 -23.78
C ASN A 276 5.38 5.19 -22.82
N ALA A 277 5.73 5.31 -21.55
CA ALA A 277 5.46 4.28 -20.57
C ALA A 277 3.93 4.12 -20.34
N GLU A 278 3.43 2.89 -20.47
CA GLU A 278 2.03 2.60 -20.16
C GLU A 278 1.84 2.68 -18.63
N ARG A 279 0.90 3.50 -18.17
CA ARG A 279 0.63 3.67 -16.74
C ARG A 279 0.03 2.41 -16.14
N ALA A 280 0.50 2.01 -14.96
CA ALA A 280 0.02 0.85 -14.21
C ALA A 280 -1.51 0.92 -13.96
N GLU A 281 -2.08 2.10 -13.80
CA GLU A 281 -3.53 2.31 -13.62
C GLU A 281 -4.34 1.83 -14.84
N ILE A 282 -3.86 2.05 -16.05
CA ILE A 282 -4.54 1.59 -17.27
C ILE A 282 -4.45 0.06 -17.38
N VAL A 283 -3.29 -0.53 -17.05
CA VAL A 283 -3.10 -1.99 -17.03
C VAL A 283 -4.01 -2.62 -15.97
N MET A 284 -4.12 -2.01 -14.79
CA MET A 284 -5.04 -2.43 -13.74
C MET A 284 -6.50 -2.40 -14.21
N LEU A 285 -6.95 -1.34 -14.87
CA LEU A 285 -8.32 -1.22 -15.33
C LEU A 285 -8.65 -2.21 -16.46
N ARG A 286 -7.70 -2.52 -17.35
CA ARG A 286 -7.84 -3.61 -18.32
C ARG A 286 -7.96 -4.97 -17.64
N SER A 287 -7.15 -5.24 -16.62
CA SER A 287 -7.25 -6.48 -15.84
C SER A 287 -8.56 -6.56 -15.07
N LYS A 288 -9.08 -5.43 -14.56
CA LYS A 288 -10.41 -5.32 -13.95
C LYS A 288 -11.53 -5.62 -14.94
N LEU A 289 -11.44 -5.10 -16.16
CA LEU A 289 -12.40 -5.40 -17.22
C LEU A 289 -12.41 -6.90 -17.55
N ALA A 290 -11.24 -7.52 -17.74
CA ALA A 290 -11.11 -8.95 -17.99
C ALA A 290 -11.64 -9.81 -16.82
N LEU A 291 -11.42 -9.36 -15.58
CA LEU A 291 -11.99 -9.96 -14.36
C LEU A 291 -13.54 -9.93 -14.42
N THR A 292 -14.11 -8.79 -14.73
CA THR A 292 -15.58 -8.59 -14.79
C THR A 292 -16.19 -9.39 -15.93
N GLU A 293 -15.53 -9.49 -17.08
CA GLU A 293 -15.96 -10.39 -18.18
C GLU A 293 -15.95 -11.87 -17.77
N SER A 294 -14.93 -12.30 -17.02
CA SER A 294 -14.88 -13.68 -16.49
C SER A 294 -15.97 -13.91 -15.44
N ALA A 295 -16.26 -12.91 -14.60
CA ALA A 295 -17.38 -12.95 -13.67
C ALA A 295 -18.72 -13.12 -14.40
N ARG A 296 -18.94 -12.38 -15.50
CA ARG A 296 -20.12 -12.55 -16.38
C ARG A 296 -20.21 -13.98 -16.94
N LYS A 297 -19.10 -14.55 -17.43
CA LYS A 297 -19.05 -15.94 -17.91
C LYS A 297 -19.36 -16.93 -16.79
N MET A 298 -18.88 -16.67 -15.59
CA MET A 298 -19.18 -17.47 -14.41
C MET A 298 -20.66 -17.44 -14.04
N VAL A 299 -21.32 -16.27 -14.14
CA VAL A 299 -22.78 -16.16 -13.98
C VAL A 299 -23.52 -16.97 -15.04
N LYS A 300 -23.12 -16.86 -16.32
CA LYS A 300 -23.68 -17.66 -17.40
C LYS A 300 -23.53 -19.17 -17.21
N SER A 301 -22.48 -19.60 -16.55
CA SER A 301 -22.24 -21.02 -16.23
C SER A 301 -23.28 -21.62 -15.29
N GLN A 302 -24.06 -20.79 -14.58
CA GLN A 302 -25.16 -21.27 -13.72
C GLN A 302 -26.33 -21.89 -14.50
N PHE A 303 -26.41 -21.67 -15.79
CA PHE A 303 -27.39 -22.32 -16.66
C PHE A 303 -27.02 -23.76 -17.05
N LEU A 304 -25.74 -24.14 -16.87
CA LEU A 304 -25.19 -25.41 -17.28
C LEU A 304 -25.25 -26.46 -16.16
N PRO A 305 -25.29 -27.77 -16.52
CA PRO A 305 -25.28 -28.84 -15.53
C PRO A 305 -24.01 -28.81 -14.69
N ASN A 306 -24.13 -29.23 -13.42
CA ASN A 306 -22.99 -29.58 -12.57
C ASN A 306 -22.91 -31.11 -12.46
N VAL A 307 -21.75 -31.67 -12.79
CA VAL A 307 -21.47 -33.12 -12.69
C VAL A 307 -20.31 -33.34 -11.73
N PHE A 308 -20.50 -34.19 -10.75
CA PHE A 308 -19.48 -34.51 -9.77
C PHE A 308 -19.48 -36.00 -9.43
N LEU A 309 -18.30 -36.55 -9.19
CA LEU A 309 -18.09 -37.85 -8.62
C LEU A 309 -18.09 -37.73 -7.10
N THR A 310 -18.81 -38.59 -6.42
CA THR A 310 -18.78 -38.71 -4.97
C THR A 310 -18.41 -40.14 -4.60
N ALA A 311 -17.48 -40.30 -3.67
CA ALA A 311 -17.15 -41.57 -3.04
C ALA A 311 -17.10 -41.33 -1.53
N GLY A 312 -17.49 -42.31 -0.75
CA GLY A 312 -17.48 -42.18 0.71
C GLY A 312 -17.47 -43.51 1.41
N TYR A 313 -17.02 -43.47 2.66
CA TYR A 313 -17.16 -44.54 3.62
C TYR A 313 -17.77 -43.95 4.89
N ASN A 314 -18.99 -44.43 5.22
CA ASN A 314 -19.71 -43.90 6.38
C ASN A 314 -19.92 -45.07 7.37
N TRP A 315 -19.82 -44.78 8.65
CA TRP A 315 -20.13 -45.72 9.70
C TRP A 315 -21.12 -45.12 10.66
N VAL A 316 -21.90 -45.98 11.27
CA VAL A 316 -22.91 -45.61 12.25
C VAL A 316 -23.01 -46.69 13.33
N GLU A 317 -23.17 -46.29 14.56
CA GLU A 317 -23.47 -47.16 15.70
C GLU A 317 -24.73 -46.64 16.39
N PRO A 318 -25.78 -47.44 16.60
CA PRO A 318 -25.95 -48.82 16.19
C PRO A 318 -26.00 -49.03 14.68
N ASN A 319 -25.52 -50.20 14.21
CA ASN A 319 -25.39 -50.54 12.80
C ASN A 319 -26.76 -50.68 12.13
N ILE A 320 -27.22 -49.64 11.43
CA ILE A 320 -28.50 -49.66 10.70
C ILE A 320 -28.43 -50.46 9.38
N TYR A 321 -27.23 -50.71 8.86
CA TYR A 321 -27.03 -51.45 7.58
C TYR A 321 -27.27 -52.95 7.74
N LYS A 322 -27.16 -53.49 8.97
CA LYS A 322 -27.35 -54.92 9.30
C LYS A 322 -28.42 -55.16 10.37
N GLY A 323 -29.51 -54.40 10.37
CA GLY A 323 -30.67 -54.62 11.26
C GLY A 323 -30.48 -54.09 12.66
N SER A 324 -29.96 -52.87 12.86
CA SER A 324 -29.82 -52.18 14.15
C SER A 324 -29.08 -52.96 15.24
N GLN A 325 -28.00 -53.66 14.87
CA GLN A 325 -27.13 -54.32 15.84
C GLN A 325 -26.26 -53.29 16.58
N ASN A 326 -26.09 -53.47 17.90
CA ASN A 326 -25.22 -52.63 18.73
C ASN A 326 -23.73 -52.90 18.44
N ASN A 327 -23.31 -52.70 17.19
CA ASN A 327 -21.93 -52.74 16.75
C ASN A 327 -21.72 -51.66 15.70
N LEU A 328 -20.48 -51.23 15.58
CA LEU A 328 -20.08 -50.24 14.52
C LEU A 328 -20.27 -50.87 13.14
N GLY A 329 -21.19 -50.31 12.34
CA GLY A 329 -21.41 -50.71 10.95
C GLY A 329 -20.92 -49.66 10.00
N GLY A 330 -20.14 -50.07 8.98
CA GLY A 330 -19.70 -49.15 7.94
C GLY A 330 -19.97 -49.70 6.54
N ASP A 331 -20.21 -48.78 5.61
CA ASP A 331 -20.38 -49.10 4.21
C ASP A 331 -19.76 -48.03 3.32
N TRP A 332 -19.36 -48.43 2.11
CA TRP A 332 -18.80 -47.56 1.12
C TRP A 332 -19.81 -47.25 0.03
N MET A 333 -19.71 -46.07 -0.54
CA MET A 333 -20.55 -45.65 -1.68
C MET A 333 -19.71 -44.93 -2.72
N VAL A 334 -20.02 -45.16 -3.99
CA VAL A 334 -19.51 -44.38 -5.11
C VAL A 334 -20.67 -44.04 -6.03
N GLY A 335 -20.72 -42.79 -6.47
CA GLY A 335 -21.81 -42.34 -7.32
C GLY A 335 -21.41 -41.12 -8.17
N ILE A 336 -22.14 -40.91 -9.23
CA ILE A 336 -22.06 -39.71 -10.05
C ILE A 336 -23.32 -38.89 -9.79
N GLY A 337 -23.14 -37.66 -9.32
CA GLY A 337 -24.22 -36.70 -9.14
C GLY A 337 -24.30 -35.75 -10.31
N VAL A 338 -25.53 -35.53 -10.84
CA VAL A 338 -25.81 -34.52 -11.87
C VAL A 338 -26.87 -33.58 -11.32
N GLN A 339 -26.57 -32.30 -11.30
CA GLN A 339 -27.49 -31.25 -10.87
C GLN A 339 -27.75 -30.28 -12.03
N VAL A 340 -28.99 -30.24 -12.50
CA VAL A 340 -29.42 -29.35 -13.59
C VAL A 340 -30.48 -28.41 -13.00
N PRO A 341 -30.23 -27.11 -12.98
CA PRO A 341 -31.26 -26.18 -12.53
C PRO A 341 -32.29 -25.98 -13.67
N ILE A 342 -33.52 -26.40 -13.46
CA ILE A 342 -34.58 -26.40 -14.49
C ILE A 342 -35.37 -25.09 -14.47
N LEU A 343 -35.90 -24.70 -13.31
CA LEU A 343 -36.73 -23.51 -13.16
C LEU A 343 -36.25 -22.60 -12.06
N THR A 344 -35.98 -21.33 -12.38
CA THR A 344 -35.53 -20.29 -11.45
C THR A 344 -36.33 -19.01 -11.59
N TRP A 345 -37.52 -19.09 -12.18
CA TRP A 345 -38.45 -17.95 -12.33
C TRP A 345 -37.81 -16.70 -12.94
N GLY A 346 -36.85 -16.86 -13.85
CA GLY A 346 -36.17 -15.76 -14.53
C GLY A 346 -34.96 -15.16 -13.76
N ASP A 347 -34.72 -15.52 -12.51
CA ASP A 347 -33.63 -14.96 -11.68
C ASP A 347 -32.28 -14.99 -12.40
N ARG A 348 -31.93 -16.11 -13.03
CA ARG A 348 -30.65 -16.23 -13.73
C ARG A 348 -30.53 -15.29 -14.94
N ILE A 349 -31.65 -14.97 -15.62
CA ILE A 349 -31.65 -14.00 -16.71
C ILE A 349 -31.33 -12.61 -16.16
N HIS A 350 -31.96 -12.24 -15.06
CA HIS A 350 -31.68 -10.97 -14.39
C HIS A 350 -30.24 -10.90 -13.89
N GLN A 351 -29.68 -11.99 -13.35
CA GLN A 351 -28.26 -12.04 -12.94
C GLN A 351 -27.30 -11.84 -14.12
N VAL A 352 -27.63 -12.37 -15.32
CA VAL A 352 -26.83 -12.10 -16.52
C VAL A 352 -26.91 -10.64 -16.92
N HIS A 353 -28.11 -10.04 -16.91
CA HIS A 353 -28.27 -8.62 -17.24
C HIS A 353 -27.50 -7.72 -16.23
N ILE A 354 -27.51 -8.06 -14.93
CA ILE A 354 -26.70 -7.36 -13.93
C ILE A 354 -25.22 -7.47 -14.31
N ALA A 355 -24.72 -8.67 -14.62
CA ALA A 355 -23.34 -8.88 -15.00
C ALA A 355 -22.96 -8.18 -16.33
N ASP A 356 -23.86 -8.05 -17.29
CA ASP A 356 -23.67 -7.29 -18.52
C ASP A 356 -23.49 -5.79 -18.20
N GLN A 357 -24.28 -5.24 -17.26
CA GLN A 357 -24.13 -3.84 -16.83
C GLN A 357 -22.83 -3.60 -16.06
N GLU A 358 -22.34 -4.56 -15.27
CA GLU A 358 -21.04 -4.45 -14.60
C GLU A 358 -19.88 -4.43 -15.61
N VAL A 359 -19.96 -5.18 -16.71
CA VAL A 359 -18.98 -5.11 -17.81
C VAL A 359 -19.01 -3.73 -18.46
N ALA A 360 -20.21 -3.25 -18.85
CA ALA A 360 -20.35 -1.93 -19.44
C ALA A 360 -19.82 -0.80 -18.54
N LYS A 361 -20.04 -0.92 -17.22
CA LYS A 361 -19.49 0.00 -16.23
C LYS A 361 -17.95 -0.06 -16.21
N ALA A 362 -17.34 -1.25 -16.23
CA ALA A 362 -15.89 -1.39 -16.25
C ALA A 362 -15.26 -0.84 -17.54
N GLU A 363 -15.94 -0.95 -18.67
CA GLU A 363 -15.53 -0.33 -19.95
C GLU A 363 -15.54 1.20 -19.85
N LEU A 364 -16.60 1.78 -19.28
CA LEU A 364 -16.70 3.22 -19.06
C LEU A 364 -15.65 3.74 -18.05
N GLU A 365 -15.38 2.99 -16.98
CA GLU A 365 -14.32 3.33 -16.02
C GLU A 365 -12.93 3.37 -16.68
N LEU A 366 -12.66 2.46 -17.63
CA LEU A 366 -11.41 2.46 -18.40
C LEU A 366 -11.32 3.69 -19.32
N GLN A 367 -12.42 4.05 -20.01
CA GLN A 367 -12.48 5.22 -20.88
C GLN A 367 -12.32 6.53 -20.08
N ASP A 368 -13.06 6.68 -18.98
CA ASP A 368 -12.99 7.84 -18.10
C ASP A 368 -11.56 8.02 -17.55
N ALA A 369 -10.91 6.94 -17.11
CA ALA A 369 -9.54 7.00 -16.64
C ALA A 369 -8.55 7.44 -17.73
N GLN A 370 -8.72 7.02 -18.98
CA GLN A 370 -7.88 7.46 -20.09
C GLN A 370 -8.04 8.95 -20.38
N GLU A 371 -9.27 9.46 -20.32
CA GLU A 371 -9.56 10.88 -20.48
C GLU A 371 -8.99 11.69 -19.33
N MET A 372 -9.18 11.23 -18.08
CA MET A 372 -8.66 11.87 -16.88
C MET A 372 -7.13 11.91 -16.84
N ILE A 373 -6.46 10.83 -17.27
CA ILE A 373 -5.00 10.80 -17.38
C ILE A 373 -4.50 11.84 -18.38
N THR A 374 -5.15 11.94 -19.53
CA THR A 374 -4.80 12.94 -20.55
C THR A 374 -4.95 14.35 -19.99
N LEU A 375 -6.03 14.62 -19.27
CA LEU A 375 -6.26 15.90 -18.61
C LEU A 375 -5.20 16.19 -17.52
N GLN A 376 -4.86 15.21 -16.68
CA GLN A 376 -3.84 15.35 -15.63
C GLN A 376 -2.46 15.66 -16.20
N VAL A 377 -2.06 15.00 -17.30
CA VAL A 377 -0.78 15.29 -17.97
C VAL A 377 -0.76 16.74 -18.46
N GLN A 378 -1.83 17.21 -19.12
CA GLN A 378 -1.89 18.60 -19.57
C GLN A 378 -1.89 19.60 -18.39
N GLN A 379 -2.64 19.31 -17.33
CA GLN A 379 -2.66 20.14 -16.14
C GLN A 379 -1.26 20.25 -15.49
N ASN A 380 -0.53 19.13 -15.38
CA ASN A 380 0.81 19.14 -14.79
C ASN A 380 1.84 19.82 -15.70
N ARG A 381 1.69 19.73 -17.03
CA ARG A 381 2.49 20.52 -17.97
C ARG A 381 2.29 22.02 -17.76
N PHE A 382 1.05 22.47 -17.60
CA PHE A 382 0.77 23.89 -17.33
C PHE A 382 1.31 24.33 -15.98
N LYS A 383 1.11 23.54 -14.92
CA LYS A 383 1.67 23.84 -13.59
C LYS A 383 3.19 23.94 -13.61
N HIS A 384 3.86 23.03 -14.31
CA HIS A 384 5.31 23.07 -14.40
C HIS A 384 5.81 24.28 -15.19
N ALA A 385 5.15 24.62 -16.32
CA ALA A 385 5.47 25.84 -17.09
C ALA A 385 5.26 27.12 -16.26
N GLU A 386 4.21 27.18 -15.45
CA GLU A 386 3.96 28.26 -14.50
C GLU A 386 5.05 28.35 -13.43
N ALA A 387 5.46 27.21 -12.85
CA ALA A 387 6.52 27.14 -11.84
C ALA A 387 7.87 27.61 -12.40
N LEU A 388 8.22 27.24 -13.65
CA LEU A 388 9.44 27.73 -14.32
C LEU A 388 9.38 29.26 -14.51
N LYS A 389 8.25 29.80 -14.95
CA LYS A 389 8.11 31.26 -15.11
C LYS A 389 8.15 31.99 -13.77
N LYS A 390 7.57 31.42 -12.72
CA LYS A 390 7.66 31.95 -11.37
C LYS A 390 9.12 31.97 -10.87
N MET A 391 9.88 30.91 -11.11
CA MET A 391 11.29 30.79 -10.74
C MET A 391 12.14 31.90 -11.42
N GLU A 392 11.92 32.16 -12.72
CA GLU A 392 12.58 33.25 -13.45
C GLU A 392 12.27 34.63 -12.82
N LEU A 393 10.99 34.89 -12.52
CA LEU A 393 10.54 36.17 -11.98
C LEU A 393 10.99 36.40 -10.54
N THR A 394 10.95 35.38 -9.68
CA THR A 394 11.39 35.47 -8.28
C THR A 394 12.89 35.65 -8.18
N LYS A 395 13.68 35.02 -9.06
CA LYS A 395 15.13 35.28 -9.18
C LYS A 395 15.43 36.73 -9.46
N LEU A 396 14.75 37.32 -10.46
CA LEU A 396 14.91 38.74 -10.80
C LEU A 396 14.48 39.65 -9.63
N SER A 397 13.37 39.32 -8.96
CA SER A 397 12.90 40.08 -7.79
C SER A 397 13.90 40.04 -6.64
N LYS A 398 14.54 38.89 -6.39
CA LYS A 398 15.60 38.76 -5.39
C LYS A 398 16.81 39.62 -5.73
N GLU A 399 17.31 39.56 -6.97
CA GLU A 399 18.44 40.41 -7.44
C GLU A 399 18.14 41.89 -7.26
N GLN A 400 16.93 42.32 -7.58
CA GLN A 400 16.50 43.73 -7.39
C GLN A 400 16.40 44.11 -5.90
N ALA A 401 15.91 43.21 -5.05
CA ALA A 401 15.81 43.44 -3.62
C ALA A 401 17.19 43.46 -2.93
N GLU A 402 18.14 42.64 -3.39
CA GLU A 402 19.54 42.67 -2.92
C GLU A 402 20.22 43.99 -3.25
N GLU A 403 20.04 44.48 -4.47
CA GLU A 403 20.61 45.76 -4.89
C GLU A 403 19.97 46.94 -4.14
N ASN A 404 18.63 46.91 -3.95
CA ASN A 404 17.93 47.92 -3.13
C ASN A 404 18.47 47.93 -1.68
N LEU A 405 18.64 46.79 -1.07
CA LEU A 405 19.22 46.67 0.27
C LEU A 405 20.65 47.22 0.34
N ARG A 406 21.48 46.93 -0.67
CA ARG A 406 22.85 47.41 -0.78
C ARG A 406 22.89 48.96 -0.85
N ILE A 407 22.08 49.55 -1.71
CA ILE A 407 22.00 50.99 -1.86
C ILE A 407 21.48 51.65 -0.59
N THR A 408 20.39 51.13 0.00
CA THR A 408 19.79 51.69 1.22
C THR A 408 20.75 51.61 2.41
N LYS A 409 21.55 50.56 2.53
CA LYS A 409 22.59 50.41 3.56
C LYS A 409 23.66 51.49 3.40
N ASN A 410 24.15 51.75 2.19
CA ASN A 410 25.17 52.76 1.93
C ASN A 410 24.61 54.18 2.27
N ASN A 411 23.39 54.47 1.83
CA ASN A 411 22.73 55.75 2.09
C ASN A 411 22.46 55.99 3.60
N LEU A 412 22.20 54.92 4.38
CA LEU A 412 22.04 55.02 5.82
C LEU A 412 23.38 55.45 6.50
N LEU A 413 24.51 54.92 6.03
CA LEU A 413 25.85 55.31 6.55
C LEU A 413 26.17 56.75 6.19
N GLU A 414 25.66 57.28 5.10
CA GLU A 414 25.82 58.70 4.69
C GLU A 414 24.76 59.63 5.32
N GLY A 415 23.85 59.09 6.15
CA GLY A 415 22.79 59.86 6.81
C GLY A 415 21.64 60.31 5.89
N MET A 416 21.55 59.77 4.66
CA MET A 416 20.52 60.08 3.69
C MET A 416 19.23 59.27 3.84
N ASN A 417 19.32 58.05 4.46
CA ASN A 417 18.16 57.20 4.71
C ASN A 417 17.90 57.04 6.21
N SER A 418 16.65 56.73 6.55
CA SER A 418 16.24 56.45 7.93
C SER A 418 16.40 54.99 8.31
N VAL A 419 16.38 54.69 9.60
CA VAL A 419 16.36 53.31 10.15
C VAL A 419 15.12 52.54 9.63
N ARG A 420 14.03 53.23 9.39
CA ARG A 420 12.82 52.62 8.81
C ARG A 420 13.09 52.09 7.40
N ASP A 421 13.80 52.87 6.57
CA ASP A 421 14.04 52.54 5.15
C ASP A 421 14.93 51.28 5.05
N ILE A 422 15.94 51.15 5.91
CA ILE A 422 16.79 49.93 5.93
C ILE A 422 16.03 48.70 6.42
N LEU A 423 15.17 48.82 7.44
CA LEU A 423 14.32 47.73 7.91
C LEU A 423 13.32 47.28 6.84
N GLU A 424 12.77 48.24 6.07
CA GLU A 424 11.88 47.91 4.95
C GLU A 424 12.63 47.18 3.83
N ALA A 425 13.80 47.69 3.42
CA ALA A 425 14.65 47.07 2.43
C ALA A 425 15.10 45.65 2.83
N GLN A 426 15.46 45.43 4.13
CA GLN A 426 15.82 44.12 4.66
C GLN A 426 14.62 43.15 4.62
N THR A 427 13.43 43.62 4.97
CA THR A 427 12.20 42.79 4.92
C THR A 427 11.84 42.43 3.47
N MET A 428 12.00 43.36 2.54
CA MET A 428 11.78 43.11 1.11
C MET A 428 12.77 42.06 0.57
N TRP A 429 14.04 42.18 0.94
CA TRP A 429 15.06 41.22 0.56
C TRP A 429 14.79 39.83 1.13
N GLU A 430 14.49 39.70 2.42
CA GLU A 430 14.19 38.42 3.09
C GLU A 430 13.00 37.73 2.42
N LYS A 431 11.93 38.51 2.14
CA LYS A 431 10.75 38.01 1.46
C LYS A 431 11.06 37.53 0.04
N ALA A 432 11.76 38.35 -0.77
CA ALA A 432 12.13 37.98 -2.14
C ALA A 432 13.06 36.74 -2.19
N ALA A 433 14.02 36.63 -1.25
CA ALA A 433 14.87 35.46 -1.16
C ALA A 433 14.12 34.19 -0.74
N SER A 434 13.14 34.31 0.18
CA SER A 434 12.26 33.19 0.54
C SER A 434 11.38 32.74 -0.62
N GLU A 435 10.82 33.67 -1.39
CA GLU A 435 10.00 33.38 -2.56
C GLU A 435 10.83 32.72 -3.68
N ASP A 436 12.10 33.11 -3.89
CA ASP A 436 13.01 32.45 -4.83
C ASP A 436 13.30 30.99 -4.43
N ILE A 437 13.56 30.72 -3.14
CA ILE A 437 13.73 29.35 -2.63
C ILE A 437 12.48 28.52 -2.91
N ASP A 438 11.30 29.05 -2.57
CA ASP A 438 10.03 28.35 -2.77
C ASP A 438 9.74 28.07 -4.24
N ALA A 439 10.02 29.02 -5.14
CA ALA A 439 9.80 28.86 -6.57
C ALA A 439 10.71 27.78 -7.20
N ARG A 440 11.98 27.72 -6.80
CA ARG A 440 12.91 26.66 -7.26
C ARG A 440 12.47 25.28 -6.82
N VAL A 441 12.02 25.16 -5.57
CA VAL A 441 11.50 23.89 -5.06
C VAL A 441 10.18 23.50 -5.75
N GLU A 442 9.29 24.44 -5.96
CA GLU A 442 8.03 24.22 -6.69
C GLU A 442 8.28 23.73 -8.12
N ALA A 443 9.27 24.28 -8.82
CA ALA A 443 9.65 23.80 -10.15
C ALA A 443 10.15 22.34 -10.12
N ALA A 444 10.95 21.96 -9.12
CA ALA A 444 11.42 20.59 -8.94
C ALA A 444 10.28 19.61 -8.59
N VAL A 445 9.38 19.99 -7.67
CA VAL A 445 8.23 19.16 -7.28
C VAL A 445 7.26 18.97 -8.44
N THR A 446 6.94 20.04 -9.19
CA THR A 446 6.05 19.94 -10.36
C THR A 446 6.64 19.10 -11.48
N LEU A 447 7.97 19.03 -11.61
CA LEU A 447 8.65 18.09 -12.51
C LEU A 447 8.42 16.64 -12.06
N SER A 448 8.64 16.33 -10.79
CA SER A 448 8.39 14.98 -10.25
C SER A 448 6.91 14.55 -10.39
N GLU A 449 5.97 15.48 -10.22
CA GLU A 449 4.55 15.22 -10.52
C GLU A 449 4.32 14.93 -12.01
N LEU A 450 5.04 15.60 -12.90
CA LEU A 450 4.98 15.36 -14.33
C LEU A 450 5.60 13.98 -14.68
N GLU A 451 6.73 13.61 -14.09
CA GLU A 451 7.35 12.27 -14.20
C GLU A 451 6.37 11.16 -13.79
N LYS A 452 5.66 11.36 -12.67
CA LYS A 452 4.63 10.44 -12.24
C LYS A 452 3.51 10.32 -13.25
N THR A 453 2.95 11.44 -13.70
CA THR A 453 1.78 11.44 -14.58
C THR A 453 2.07 10.99 -16.01
N THR A 454 3.30 11.14 -16.49
CA THR A 454 3.76 10.61 -17.78
C THR A 454 4.17 9.14 -17.72
N GLY A 455 4.30 8.56 -16.53
CA GLY A 455 4.69 7.17 -16.34
C GLY A 455 6.19 6.93 -16.17
N ALA A 456 7.02 7.97 -16.18
CA ALA A 456 8.48 7.82 -16.04
C ALA A 456 8.89 7.21 -14.68
N LEU A 457 8.21 7.57 -13.58
CA LEU A 457 8.47 6.98 -12.27
C LEU A 457 8.09 5.48 -12.21
N TYR A 458 7.08 5.03 -12.97
CA TYR A 458 6.77 3.60 -13.08
C TYR A 458 7.87 2.83 -13.80
N GLN A 459 8.44 3.43 -14.84
CA GLN A 459 9.57 2.85 -15.56
C GLN A 459 10.80 2.77 -14.66
N TYR A 460 11.14 3.86 -13.97
CA TYR A 460 12.23 3.90 -12.99
C TYR A 460 12.09 2.80 -11.94
N ALA A 461 10.93 2.69 -11.30
CA ALA A 461 10.66 1.64 -10.31
C ALA A 461 10.86 0.24 -10.89
N THR A 462 10.34 -0.01 -12.09
CA THR A 462 10.43 -1.33 -12.75
C THR A 462 11.87 -1.72 -13.08
N GLU A 463 12.68 -0.79 -13.56
CA GLU A 463 14.09 -1.04 -13.91
C GLU A 463 14.93 -1.33 -12.66
N HIS A 464 14.73 -0.57 -11.57
CA HIS A 464 15.46 -0.75 -10.30
C HIS A 464 15.04 -2.01 -9.55
N THR A 465 13.76 -2.38 -9.60
CA THR A 465 13.28 -3.64 -9.00
C THR A 465 13.87 -4.85 -9.71
N LYS A 466 13.91 -4.86 -11.05
CA LYS A 466 14.55 -5.94 -11.83
C LYS A 466 16.06 -6.05 -11.56
N ALA A 467 16.76 -4.91 -11.52
CA ALA A 467 18.20 -4.90 -11.22
C ALA A 467 18.54 -5.44 -9.81
N ARG A 468 17.57 -5.45 -8.89
CA ARG A 468 17.71 -6.04 -7.55
C ARG A 468 17.42 -7.54 -7.51
N GLU A 469 16.46 -8.02 -8.28
CA GLU A 469 16.15 -9.45 -8.38
C GLU A 469 17.26 -10.25 -9.08
N GLU A 470 18.07 -9.57 -9.88
CA GLU A 470 19.23 -10.17 -10.60
C GLU A 470 20.53 -10.18 -9.76
N LYS A 471 20.58 -9.49 -8.61
CA LYS A 471 21.72 -9.49 -7.67
C LYS A 471 21.50 -10.48 -6.53
#